data_cd1b0a71fe087c801c23b5b0271bfa43
#
_entry.id   cd1b0a71fe087c801c23b5b0271bfa43
#
_cell.length_a   1.000
_cell.length_b   1.000
_cell.length_c   1.000
_cell.angle_alpha   90.00
_cell.angle_beta   90.00
_cell.angle_gamma   90.00
#
_symmetry.space_group_name_H-M   'P 1'
#
loop_
_entity.id
_entity.type
_entity.pdbx_description
1 polymer ?
#
loop_
_entity_poly.entity_id
_entity_poly.type
_entity_poly.pdbx_seq_one_letter_code
_entity_poly.pdbx_strand_id
1 'polypeptide(L)'
;MSLILLLAVTSTGIWAIRRDVAARPGVSGAVWIPTVWLAILASRPFSLWFDLGGSATLEGSPLDRAVFFALMTAAVLVLARRPVPWGDVVRHNWPLLLFYGYLLVSVCWAHSPFVSLRRWGKEAGNILIVLLILSEREPVQALRAVFVRCACVLLPLSVVLIRHFPDLGRRYSQHSGGLEVTGVTTQKNALGATVLVCALVLLFDWLERRRQPGADARLPPSMALPVLLVLALWLLALSQSRTSMLALGLAAMLLLSPLLPVVRRQVARIVPLLVIGVTLLLSLEVVFEWSRPAVAELGREMTFTGRTDVWRELLALRTDPLIGTGFMSLWDDP
;
A
#
# COMPACT_ATOMS: atom_id res chain seq x y z
N MET A 1 -29.42 7.71 11.08
CA MET A 1 -28.83 6.34 11.08
C MET A 1 -27.37 6.33 10.64
N SER A 2 -26.97 7.10 9.63
CA SER A 2 -25.58 7.21 9.19
C SER A 2 -24.61 7.75 10.25
N LEU A 3 -25.01 8.76 11.03
CA LEU A 3 -24.18 9.36 12.08
C LEU A 3 -23.93 8.38 13.23
N ILE A 4 -24.93 7.62 13.66
CA ILE A 4 -24.78 6.61 14.73
C ILE A 4 -23.79 5.53 14.29
N LEU A 5 -23.87 5.08 13.04
CA LEU A 5 -22.96 4.06 12.52
C LEU A 5 -21.53 4.62 12.38
N LEU A 6 -21.38 5.85 11.93
CA LEU A 6 -20.08 6.54 11.88
C LEU A 6 -19.46 6.64 13.28
N LEU A 7 -20.26 7.05 14.27
CA LEU A 7 -19.82 7.10 15.68
C LEU A 7 -19.47 5.71 16.23
N ALA A 8 -20.25 4.69 15.92
CA ALA A 8 -19.96 3.31 16.34
C ALA A 8 -18.65 2.79 15.72
N VAL A 9 -18.44 3.04 14.44
CA VAL A 9 -17.22 2.64 13.71
C VAL A 9 -16.00 3.38 14.24
N THR A 10 -16.11 4.70 14.44
CA THR A 10 -15.00 5.50 15.00
C THR A 10 -14.68 5.08 16.44
N SER A 11 -15.69 4.85 17.27
CA SER A 11 -15.51 4.37 18.65
C SER A 11 -14.85 3.00 18.70
N THR A 12 -15.27 2.08 17.84
CA THR A 12 -14.67 0.74 17.72
C THR A 12 -13.21 0.82 17.23
N GLY A 13 -12.94 1.69 16.24
CA GLY A 13 -11.60 1.95 15.75
C GLY A 13 -10.67 2.51 16.83
N ILE A 14 -11.12 3.53 17.56
CA ILE A 14 -10.38 4.13 18.68
C ILE A 14 -10.11 3.08 19.76
N TRP A 15 -11.11 2.29 20.12
CA TRP A 15 -10.95 1.22 21.10
C TRP A 15 -9.92 0.16 20.66
N ALA A 16 -9.99 -0.29 19.41
CA ALA A 16 -9.04 -1.25 18.84
C ALA A 16 -7.61 -0.68 18.84
N ILE A 17 -7.46 0.59 18.47
CA ILE A 17 -6.17 1.29 18.50
C ILE A 17 -5.63 1.42 19.92
N ARG A 18 -6.46 1.81 20.91
CA ARG A 18 -6.04 1.88 22.32
C ARG A 18 -5.54 0.53 22.83
N ARG A 19 -6.23 -0.55 22.44
CA ARG A 19 -5.78 -1.92 22.76
C ARG A 19 -4.45 -2.27 22.09
N ASP A 20 -4.29 -1.89 20.83
CA ASP A 20 -3.02 -2.11 20.13
C ASP A 20 -1.85 -1.38 20.79
N VAL A 21 -2.05 -0.12 21.19
CA VAL A 21 -1.05 0.67 21.93
C VAL A 21 -0.72 0.01 23.26
N ALA A 22 -1.70 -0.44 24.02
CA ALA A 22 -1.48 -1.14 25.29
C ALA A 22 -0.77 -2.48 25.14
N ALA A 23 -0.99 -3.16 23.99
CA ALA A 23 -0.36 -4.44 23.67
C ALA A 23 1.14 -4.31 23.29
N ARG A 24 1.57 -3.12 22.87
CA ARG A 24 2.93 -2.90 22.36
C ARG A 24 3.65 -1.77 23.12
N PRO A 25 3.98 -1.96 24.40
CA PRO A 25 4.61 -0.92 25.22
C PRO A 25 6.02 -0.54 24.74
N GLY A 26 6.71 -1.42 23.98
CA GLY A 26 8.01 -1.17 23.37
C GLY A 26 7.99 -0.24 22.17
N VAL A 27 6.79 0.06 21.61
CA VAL A 27 6.62 0.91 20.43
C VAL A 27 6.39 2.36 20.87
N SER A 28 7.25 3.26 20.39
CA SER A 28 7.18 4.68 20.79
C SER A 28 5.99 5.41 20.14
N GLY A 29 5.65 6.59 20.73
CA GLY A 29 4.63 7.47 20.15
C GLY A 29 5.00 8.03 18.77
N ALA A 30 6.27 8.01 18.36
CA ALA A 30 6.72 8.46 17.05
C ALA A 30 6.15 7.62 15.89
N VAL A 31 5.72 6.39 16.17
CA VAL A 31 5.08 5.48 15.18
C VAL A 31 3.74 6.03 14.66
N TRP A 32 3.16 7.03 15.30
CA TRP A 32 2.00 7.72 14.75
C TRP A 32 2.30 8.50 13.46
N ILE A 33 3.54 8.99 13.29
CA ILE A 33 3.94 9.69 12.06
C ILE A 33 3.82 8.77 10.85
N PRO A 34 4.48 7.58 10.81
CA PRO A 34 4.29 6.62 9.72
C PRO A 34 2.85 6.10 9.61
N THR A 35 2.11 5.98 10.72
CA THR A 35 0.70 5.56 10.67
C THR A 35 -0.16 6.56 9.90
N VAL A 36 -0.05 7.85 10.23
CA VAL A 36 -0.80 8.91 9.53
C VAL A 36 -0.36 9.03 8.07
N TRP A 37 0.96 8.99 7.81
CA TRP A 37 1.51 9.00 6.46
C TRP A 37 0.92 7.88 5.60
N LEU A 38 0.99 6.66 6.09
CA LEU A 38 0.49 5.49 5.37
C LEU A 38 -1.04 5.53 5.20
N ALA A 39 -1.78 5.98 6.21
CA ALA A 39 -3.22 6.12 6.13
C ALA A 39 -3.64 7.12 5.04
N ILE A 40 -2.91 8.22 4.86
CA ILE A 40 -3.15 9.18 3.78
C ILE A 40 -2.81 8.55 2.43
N LEU A 41 -1.66 7.89 2.29
CA LEU A 41 -1.27 7.23 1.04
C LEU A 41 -2.23 6.11 0.63
N ALA A 42 -2.75 5.37 1.61
CA ALA A 42 -3.65 4.24 1.40
C ALA A 42 -5.13 4.65 1.27
N SER A 43 -5.42 5.94 1.32
CA SER A 43 -6.77 6.49 1.15
C SER A 43 -6.78 7.53 0.02
N ARG A 44 -7.74 8.42 0.05
CA ARG A 44 -7.78 9.58 -0.86
C ARG A 44 -6.97 10.75 -0.30
N PRO A 45 -6.48 11.67 -1.15
CA PRO A 45 -5.85 12.91 -0.72
C PRO A 45 -6.69 13.67 0.31
N PHE A 46 -6.02 14.35 1.23
CA PHE A 46 -6.69 15.04 2.34
C PHE A 46 -7.66 16.14 1.85
N SER A 47 -7.28 16.83 0.79
CA SER A 47 -8.11 17.84 0.11
C SER A 47 -9.43 17.29 -0.39
N LEU A 48 -9.48 16.05 -0.86
CA LEU A 48 -10.70 15.41 -1.35
C LEU A 48 -11.64 14.96 -0.22
N TRP A 49 -11.16 14.84 1.02
CA TRP A 49 -12.01 14.54 2.17
C TRP A 49 -12.90 15.72 2.57
N PHE A 50 -12.41 16.95 2.36
CA PHE A 50 -13.06 18.18 2.82
C PHE A 50 -13.65 19.01 1.68
N ASP A 51 -13.64 18.49 0.45
CA ASP A 51 -14.13 19.19 -0.76
C ASP A 51 -13.58 20.62 -0.90
N LEU A 52 -12.29 20.78 -0.55
CA LEU A 52 -11.61 22.08 -0.56
C LEU A 52 -11.15 22.50 -1.97
N GLY A 53 -11.94 22.18 -3.01
CA GLY A 53 -11.70 22.64 -4.38
C GLY A 53 -10.42 22.08 -5.01
N GLY A 54 -9.88 21.01 -4.46
CA GLY A 54 -8.75 20.29 -5.04
C GLY A 54 -9.21 19.50 -6.24
N SER A 55 -8.98 20.02 -7.46
CA SER A 55 -8.94 19.14 -8.61
C SER A 55 -7.96 18.00 -8.26
N ALA A 56 -8.27 16.79 -8.69
CA ALA A 56 -7.35 15.64 -8.58
C ALA A 56 -6.14 15.85 -9.52
N THR A 57 -5.56 17.06 -9.50
CA THR A 57 -4.37 17.41 -10.25
C THR A 57 -3.21 16.62 -9.69
N LEU A 58 -2.36 16.12 -10.57
CA LEU A 58 -1.12 15.43 -10.24
C LEU A 58 -0.22 16.24 -9.28
N GLU A 59 -0.47 17.53 -9.14
CA GLU A 59 0.29 18.45 -8.30
C GLU A 59 -0.08 18.42 -6.80
N GLY A 60 -1.25 17.89 -6.43
CA GLY A 60 -1.77 17.93 -5.06
C GLY A 60 -2.17 19.35 -4.60
N SER A 61 -3.07 19.43 -3.63
CA SER A 61 -3.49 20.72 -3.07
C SER A 61 -2.40 21.33 -2.15
N PRO A 62 -2.44 22.65 -1.89
CA PRO A 62 -1.57 23.27 -0.90
C PRO A 62 -1.69 22.63 0.49
N LEU A 63 -2.90 22.19 0.86
CA LEU A 63 -3.16 21.50 2.13
C LEU A 63 -2.46 20.15 2.19
N ASP A 64 -2.57 19.33 1.14
CA ASP A 64 -1.89 18.04 1.09
C ASP A 64 -0.38 18.19 1.23
N ARG A 65 0.19 19.20 0.55
CA ARG A 65 1.61 19.55 0.65
C ARG A 65 2.02 19.94 2.06
N ALA A 66 1.22 20.79 2.72
CA ALA A 66 1.49 21.23 4.09
C ALA A 66 1.48 20.04 5.07
N VAL A 67 0.52 19.13 4.93
CA VAL A 67 0.43 17.93 5.78
C VAL A 67 1.64 17.02 5.59
N PHE A 68 2.02 16.71 4.34
CA PHE A 68 3.21 15.89 4.07
C PHE A 68 4.48 16.54 4.56
N PHE A 69 4.64 17.86 4.38
CA PHE A 69 5.79 18.62 4.87
C PHE A 69 5.88 18.59 6.40
N ALA A 70 4.76 18.77 7.10
CA ALA A 70 4.71 18.69 8.55
C ALA A 70 5.11 17.28 9.07
N LEU A 71 4.60 16.22 8.41
CA LEU A 71 4.96 14.84 8.77
C LEU A 71 6.44 14.55 8.51
N MET A 72 7.00 15.02 7.39
CA MET A 72 8.42 14.88 7.08
C MET A 72 9.29 15.61 8.10
N THR A 73 8.93 16.86 8.44
CA THR A 73 9.62 17.65 9.46
C THR A 73 9.60 16.93 10.81
N ALA A 74 8.43 16.42 11.23
CA ALA A 74 8.32 15.65 12.46
C ALA A 74 9.18 14.37 12.43
N ALA A 75 9.23 13.67 11.30
CA ALA A 75 10.07 12.48 11.14
C ALA A 75 11.57 12.83 11.25
N VAL A 76 12.01 13.90 10.59
CA VAL A 76 13.40 14.39 10.67
C VAL A 76 13.77 14.76 12.11
N LEU A 77 12.90 15.50 12.81
CA LEU A 77 13.15 15.91 14.22
C LEU A 77 13.27 14.70 15.15
N VAL A 78 12.47 13.66 14.94
CA VAL A 78 12.58 12.41 15.72
C VAL A 78 13.86 11.66 15.38
N LEU A 79 14.19 11.51 14.10
CA LEU A 79 15.41 10.83 13.66
C LEU A 79 16.67 11.54 14.13
N ALA A 80 16.68 12.88 14.15
CA ALA A 80 17.80 13.68 14.64
C ALA A 80 18.08 13.47 16.16
N ARG A 81 17.04 13.06 16.91
CA ARG A 81 17.18 12.76 18.36
C ARG A 81 17.50 11.30 18.65
N ARG A 82 17.51 10.43 17.65
CA ARG A 82 17.78 9.00 17.80
C ARG A 82 19.23 8.67 17.43
N PRO A 83 19.87 7.74 18.13
CA PRO A 83 21.22 7.27 17.79
C PRO A 83 21.14 6.33 16.56
N VAL A 84 20.92 6.89 15.37
CA VAL A 84 20.90 6.13 14.12
C VAL A 84 22.31 5.96 13.61
N PRO A 85 22.78 4.74 13.29
CA PRO A 85 24.12 4.50 12.74
C PRO A 85 24.14 4.88 11.25
N TRP A 86 24.16 6.17 10.95
CA TRP A 86 24.08 6.72 9.59
C TRP A 86 25.13 6.14 8.64
N GLY A 87 26.36 5.89 9.15
CA GLY A 87 27.43 5.29 8.35
C GLY A 87 27.06 3.89 7.83
N ASP A 88 26.47 3.07 8.68
CA ASP A 88 26.02 1.73 8.30
C ASP A 88 24.82 1.78 7.37
N VAL A 89 23.87 2.69 7.63
CA VAL A 89 22.70 2.89 6.76
C VAL A 89 23.15 3.25 5.35
N VAL A 90 24.06 4.20 5.19
CA VAL A 90 24.58 4.63 3.88
C VAL A 90 25.36 3.48 3.23
N ARG A 91 26.24 2.81 3.98
CA ARG A 91 27.10 1.73 3.44
C ARG A 91 26.29 0.55 2.92
N HIS A 92 25.22 0.14 3.62
CA HIS A 92 24.42 -1.02 3.23
C HIS A 92 23.36 -0.68 2.17
N ASN A 93 22.96 0.58 2.06
CA ASN A 93 21.91 1.01 1.14
C ASN A 93 22.42 1.93 0.02
N TRP A 94 23.71 1.95 -0.27
CA TRP A 94 24.29 2.82 -1.30
C TRP A 94 23.64 2.68 -2.69
N PRO A 95 23.19 1.47 -3.15
CA PRO A 95 22.53 1.38 -4.45
C PRO A 95 21.18 2.13 -4.48
N LEU A 96 20.44 2.05 -3.35
CA LEU A 96 19.19 2.80 -3.19
C LEU A 96 19.44 4.31 -3.19
N LEU A 97 20.48 4.76 -2.48
CA LEU A 97 20.86 6.18 -2.43
C LEU A 97 21.32 6.68 -3.80
N LEU A 98 22.08 5.86 -4.55
CA LEU A 98 22.47 6.17 -5.92
C LEU A 98 21.24 6.31 -6.83
N PHE A 99 20.30 5.38 -6.72
CA PHE A 99 19.05 5.43 -7.49
C PHE A 99 18.24 6.72 -7.18
N TYR A 100 18.03 7.04 -5.90
CA TYR A 100 17.34 8.29 -5.52
C TYR A 100 18.11 9.55 -5.90
N GLY A 101 19.45 9.48 -5.86
CA GLY A 101 20.32 10.55 -6.38
C GLY A 101 20.15 10.75 -7.88
N TYR A 102 20.11 9.67 -8.64
CA TYR A 102 19.81 9.75 -10.08
C TYR A 102 18.43 10.36 -10.33
N LEU A 103 17.39 9.93 -9.61
CA LEU A 103 16.05 10.51 -9.73
C LEU A 103 16.04 12.03 -9.41
N LEU A 104 16.83 12.46 -8.42
CA LEU A 104 16.97 13.89 -8.11
C LEU A 104 17.64 14.65 -9.25
N VAL A 105 18.76 14.14 -9.77
CA VAL A 105 19.48 14.76 -10.89
C VAL A 105 18.59 14.80 -12.13
N SER A 106 17.76 13.77 -12.36
CA SER A 106 16.85 13.71 -13.49
C SER A 106 15.76 14.79 -13.50
N VAL A 107 15.53 15.45 -12.38
CA VAL A 107 14.65 16.64 -12.29
C VAL A 107 15.16 17.79 -13.19
N CYS A 108 16.47 17.88 -13.41
CA CYS A 108 17.07 18.98 -14.18
C CYS A 108 16.66 18.99 -15.67
N TRP A 109 16.31 17.84 -16.23
CA TRP A 109 15.83 17.72 -17.62
C TRP A 109 14.36 17.32 -17.73
N ALA A 110 13.63 17.35 -16.63
CA ALA A 110 12.19 17.13 -16.63
C ALA A 110 11.47 18.27 -17.35
N HIS A 111 10.36 17.97 -18.02
CA HIS A 111 9.54 18.99 -18.69
C HIS A 111 9.10 20.11 -17.74
N SER A 112 8.71 19.71 -16.51
CA SER A 112 8.33 20.63 -15.43
C SER A 112 9.22 20.41 -14.19
N PRO A 113 10.45 20.97 -14.13
CA PRO A 113 11.43 20.67 -13.07
C PRO A 113 10.90 20.91 -11.66
N PHE A 114 10.11 21.98 -11.45
CA PHE A 114 9.58 22.31 -10.14
C PHE A 114 8.52 21.32 -9.65
N VAL A 115 7.71 20.79 -10.56
CA VAL A 115 6.70 19.75 -10.27
C VAL A 115 7.42 18.44 -9.96
N SER A 116 8.39 18.06 -10.79
CA SER A 116 9.22 16.85 -10.59
C SER A 116 9.98 16.88 -9.27
N LEU A 117 10.54 18.03 -8.88
CA LEU A 117 11.21 18.20 -7.58
C LEU A 117 10.25 17.96 -6.41
N ARG A 118 9.03 18.47 -6.49
CA ARG A 118 8.00 18.25 -5.46
C ARG A 118 7.62 16.77 -5.35
N ARG A 119 7.48 16.10 -6.50
CA ARG A 119 7.20 14.65 -6.56
C ARG A 119 8.35 13.85 -5.95
N TRP A 120 9.59 14.22 -6.29
CA TRP A 120 10.78 13.62 -5.71
C TRP A 120 10.84 13.81 -4.18
N GLY A 121 10.53 15.00 -3.69
CA GLY A 121 10.48 15.28 -2.25
C GLY A 121 9.49 14.37 -1.51
N LYS A 122 8.32 14.13 -2.09
CA LYS A 122 7.33 13.21 -1.53
C LYS A 122 7.86 11.76 -1.50
N GLU A 123 8.53 11.32 -2.57
CA GLU A 123 9.14 9.98 -2.61
C GLU A 123 10.30 9.85 -1.60
N ALA A 124 11.14 10.89 -1.45
CA ALA A 124 12.16 10.93 -0.39
C ALA A 124 11.54 10.85 1.02
N GLY A 125 10.33 11.40 1.19
CA GLY A 125 9.55 11.25 2.42
C GLY A 125 9.26 9.79 2.78
N ASN A 126 9.03 8.91 1.80
CA ASN A 126 8.83 7.48 2.06
C ASN A 126 10.06 6.85 2.70
N ILE A 127 11.27 7.25 2.30
CA ILE A 127 12.52 6.78 2.94
C ILE A 127 12.59 7.22 4.40
N LEU A 128 12.26 8.48 4.70
CA LEU A 128 12.25 8.99 6.07
C LEU A 128 11.27 8.20 6.95
N ILE A 129 10.11 7.87 6.43
CA ILE A 129 9.10 7.08 7.15
C ILE A 129 9.59 5.65 7.42
N VAL A 130 10.23 5.01 6.44
CA VAL A 130 10.83 3.67 6.61
C VAL A 130 11.95 3.72 7.65
N LEU A 131 12.85 4.71 7.56
CA LEU A 131 13.93 4.89 8.54
C LEU A 131 13.38 5.13 9.95
N LEU A 132 12.29 5.88 10.09
CA LEU A 132 11.65 6.13 11.37
C LEU A 132 11.14 4.83 12.00
N ILE A 133 10.52 3.94 11.23
CA ILE A 133 10.07 2.63 11.69
C ILE A 133 11.27 1.75 12.08
N LEU A 134 12.29 1.71 11.20
CA LEU A 134 13.49 0.89 11.44
C LEU A 134 14.34 1.38 12.61
N SER A 135 14.24 2.66 13.00
CA SER A 135 14.92 3.24 14.15
C SER A 135 14.21 2.97 15.50
N GLU A 136 13.06 2.28 15.50
CA GLU A 136 12.41 1.83 16.74
C GLU A 136 13.21 0.70 17.42
N ARG A 137 13.05 0.56 18.75
CA ARG A 137 13.69 -0.53 19.51
C ARG A 137 13.23 -1.92 19.02
N GLU A 138 11.97 -2.02 18.62
CA GLU A 138 11.35 -3.23 18.07
C GLU A 138 10.75 -2.92 16.68
N PRO A 139 11.57 -2.86 15.60
CA PRO A 139 11.12 -2.40 14.28
C PRO A 139 9.98 -3.23 13.71
N VAL A 140 10.01 -4.55 13.94
CA VAL A 140 8.96 -5.46 13.46
C VAL A 140 7.63 -5.19 14.17
N GLN A 141 7.65 -4.92 15.47
CA GLN A 141 6.44 -4.56 16.23
C GLN A 141 5.91 -3.17 15.82
N ALA A 142 6.83 -2.24 15.57
CA ALA A 142 6.48 -0.91 15.06
C ALA A 142 5.80 -0.99 13.69
N LEU A 143 6.36 -1.78 12.76
CA LEU A 143 5.77 -2.02 11.45
C LEU A 143 4.38 -2.64 11.56
N ARG A 144 4.22 -3.68 12.40
CA ARG A 144 2.92 -4.28 12.69
C ARG A 144 1.92 -3.27 13.24
N ALA A 145 2.36 -2.44 14.20
CA ALA A 145 1.50 -1.41 14.80
C ALA A 145 0.97 -0.44 13.74
N VAL A 146 1.84 0.07 12.85
CA VAL A 146 1.45 0.96 11.75
C VAL A 146 0.33 0.34 10.92
N PHE A 147 0.53 -0.87 10.41
CA PHE A 147 -0.44 -1.49 9.51
C PHE A 147 -1.73 -1.92 10.23
N VAL A 148 -1.64 -2.45 11.45
CA VAL A 148 -2.84 -2.82 12.23
C VAL A 148 -3.68 -1.60 12.54
N ARG A 149 -3.05 -0.48 12.94
CA ARG A 149 -3.76 0.79 13.19
C ARG A 149 -4.40 1.34 11.92
N CYS A 150 -3.69 1.30 10.77
CA CYS A 150 -4.28 1.64 9.48
C CYS A 150 -5.48 0.75 9.15
N ALA A 151 -5.38 -0.56 9.32
CA ALA A 151 -6.47 -1.49 9.07
C ALA A 151 -7.69 -1.21 9.97
N CYS A 152 -7.47 -0.91 11.26
CA CYS A 152 -8.54 -0.56 12.22
C CYS A 152 -9.33 0.68 11.81
N VAL A 153 -8.75 1.58 11.03
CA VAL A 153 -9.42 2.80 10.55
C VAL A 153 -9.95 2.61 9.12
N LEU A 154 -9.09 2.20 8.20
CA LEU A 154 -9.41 2.22 6.77
C LEU A 154 -10.46 1.18 6.37
N LEU A 155 -10.43 -0.03 6.97
CA LEU A 155 -11.39 -1.08 6.61
C LEU A 155 -12.81 -0.72 7.05
N PRO A 156 -13.08 -0.39 8.32
CA PRO A 156 -14.43 -0.02 8.75
C PRO A 156 -14.92 1.26 8.08
N LEU A 157 -14.04 2.27 7.90
CA LEU A 157 -14.38 3.50 7.21
C LEU A 157 -14.79 3.25 5.75
N SER A 158 -14.09 2.32 5.05
CA SER A 158 -14.48 1.92 3.68
C SER A 158 -15.92 1.39 3.64
N VAL A 159 -16.31 0.57 4.62
CA VAL A 159 -17.68 0.03 4.68
C VAL A 159 -18.70 1.15 4.88
N VAL A 160 -18.41 2.08 5.78
CA VAL A 160 -19.29 3.23 6.03
C VAL A 160 -19.49 4.07 4.78
N LEU A 161 -18.39 4.37 4.07
CA LEU A 161 -18.44 5.14 2.83
C LEU A 161 -19.25 4.41 1.74
N ILE A 162 -18.98 3.14 1.54
CA ILE A 162 -19.67 2.34 0.51
C ILE A 162 -21.18 2.28 0.78
N ARG A 163 -21.58 2.18 2.05
CA ARG A 163 -22.99 1.96 2.42
C ARG A 163 -23.77 3.25 2.62
N HIS A 164 -23.16 4.26 3.22
CA HIS A 164 -23.88 5.47 3.67
C HIS A 164 -23.50 6.74 2.92
N PHE A 165 -22.38 6.73 2.21
CA PHE A 165 -21.91 7.86 1.41
C PHE A 165 -21.53 7.38 0.01
N PRO A 166 -22.53 6.97 -0.81
CA PRO A 166 -22.28 6.36 -2.11
C PRO A 166 -21.48 7.28 -3.05
N ASP A 167 -21.67 8.59 -2.97
CA ASP A 167 -20.95 9.58 -3.79
C ASP A 167 -19.44 9.57 -3.51
N LEU A 168 -19.04 9.19 -2.29
CA LEU A 168 -17.66 9.04 -1.91
C LEU A 168 -17.15 7.59 -2.04
N GLY A 169 -17.98 6.60 -1.67
CA GLY A 169 -17.58 5.20 -1.61
C GLY A 169 -17.71 4.42 -2.90
N ARG A 170 -18.35 5.00 -3.92
CA ARG A 170 -18.62 4.37 -5.21
C ARG A 170 -18.35 5.34 -6.34
N ARG A 171 -18.01 4.83 -7.51
CA ARG A 171 -17.75 5.63 -8.71
C ARG A 171 -18.23 4.87 -9.96
N TYR A 172 -18.71 5.58 -10.96
CA TYR A 172 -18.94 4.98 -12.26
C TYR A 172 -17.61 4.88 -13.03
N SER A 173 -17.36 3.70 -13.60
CA SER A 173 -16.19 3.48 -14.45
C SER A 173 -16.32 4.29 -15.74
N GLN A 174 -15.28 5.03 -16.08
CA GLN A 174 -15.22 5.78 -17.33
C GLN A 174 -15.12 4.87 -18.57
N HIS A 175 -14.63 3.63 -18.39
CA HIS A 175 -14.42 2.69 -19.49
C HIS A 175 -15.59 1.73 -19.69
N SER A 176 -16.24 1.26 -18.62
CA SER A 176 -17.31 0.26 -18.69
C SER A 176 -18.70 0.79 -18.34
N GLY A 177 -18.81 2.04 -17.85
CA GLY A 177 -20.06 2.60 -17.32
C GLY A 177 -20.58 1.90 -16.06
N GLY A 178 -19.93 0.81 -15.63
CA GLY A 178 -20.34 0.03 -14.47
C GLY A 178 -20.03 0.72 -13.14
N LEU A 179 -20.80 0.39 -12.10
CA LEU A 179 -20.58 0.90 -10.74
C LEU A 179 -19.37 0.21 -10.11
N GLU A 180 -18.36 0.98 -9.74
CA GLU A 180 -17.15 0.51 -9.05
C GLU A 180 -17.16 0.91 -7.58
N VAL A 181 -16.73 -0.01 -6.72
CA VAL A 181 -16.60 0.23 -5.28
C VAL A 181 -15.19 0.75 -4.99
N THR A 182 -15.10 1.95 -4.44
CA THR A 182 -13.82 2.64 -4.16
C THR A 182 -13.50 2.77 -2.66
N GLY A 183 -14.51 2.69 -1.80
CA GLY A 183 -14.33 2.82 -0.35
C GLY A 183 -13.61 4.11 0.04
N VAL A 184 -12.55 3.99 0.85
CA VAL A 184 -11.70 5.13 1.27
C VAL A 184 -10.78 5.65 0.17
N THR A 185 -10.60 4.90 -0.92
CA THR A 185 -9.70 5.26 -2.03
C THR A 185 -10.45 5.95 -3.18
N THR A 186 -9.75 6.32 -4.23
CA THR A 186 -10.32 6.96 -5.42
C THR A 186 -10.64 5.99 -6.55
N GLN A 187 -10.12 4.75 -6.46
CA GLN A 187 -10.24 3.73 -7.53
C GLN A 187 -10.40 2.34 -6.93
N LYS A 188 -11.13 1.44 -7.60
CA LYS A 188 -11.34 0.06 -7.15
C LYS A 188 -10.05 -0.74 -6.95
N ASN A 189 -9.06 -0.54 -7.83
CA ASN A 189 -7.78 -1.24 -7.75
C ASN A 189 -6.94 -0.73 -6.56
N ALA A 190 -7.01 0.56 -6.24
CA ALA A 190 -6.39 1.13 -5.05
C ALA A 190 -7.03 0.58 -3.77
N LEU A 191 -8.37 0.45 -3.74
CA LEU A 191 -9.06 -0.23 -2.64
C LEU A 191 -8.57 -1.68 -2.49
N GLY A 192 -8.51 -2.42 -3.61
CA GLY A 192 -8.01 -3.79 -3.63
C GLY A 192 -6.59 -3.90 -3.07
N ALA A 193 -5.67 -3.01 -3.47
CA ALA A 193 -4.29 -2.99 -2.99
C ALA A 193 -4.21 -2.64 -1.48
N THR A 194 -4.94 -1.64 -1.02
CA THR A 194 -5.00 -1.27 0.40
C THR A 194 -5.52 -2.43 1.25
N VAL A 195 -6.61 -3.05 0.82
CA VAL A 195 -7.22 -4.18 1.53
C VAL A 195 -6.32 -5.42 1.51
N LEU A 196 -5.64 -5.69 0.39
CA LEU A 196 -4.65 -6.77 0.28
C LEU A 196 -3.56 -6.64 1.34
N VAL A 197 -2.94 -5.46 1.45
CA VAL A 197 -1.88 -5.22 2.44
C VAL A 197 -2.40 -5.36 3.85
N CYS A 198 -3.57 -4.78 4.15
CA CYS A 198 -4.22 -4.93 5.46
C CYS A 198 -4.49 -6.40 5.79
N ALA A 199 -5.06 -7.17 4.85
CA ALA A 199 -5.38 -8.58 5.06
C ALA A 199 -4.13 -9.44 5.33
N LEU A 200 -3.04 -9.20 4.59
CA LEU A 200 -1.78 -9.92 4.78
C LEU A 200 -1.17 -9.65 6.16
N VAL A 201 -1.16 -8.40 6.59
CA VAL A 201 -0.61 -8.04 7.90
C VAL A 201 -1.48 -8.59 9.03
N LEU A 202 -2.81 -8.49 8.90
CA LEU A 202 -3.73 -9.06 9.89
C LEU A 202 -3.60 -10.60 9.97
N LEU A 203 -3.45 -11.27 8.84
CA LEU A 203 -3.22 -12.71 8.78
C LEU A 203 -1.89 -13.08 9.44
N PHE A 204 -0.82 -12.32 9.13
CA PHE A 204 0.49 -12.54 9.72
C PHE A 204 0.47 -12.31 11.25
N ASP A 205 -0.12 -11.21 11.73
CA ASP A 205 -0.24 -10.90 13.15
C ASP A 205 -1.07 -11.98 13.90
N TRP A 206 -2.14 -12.47 13.26
CA TRP A 206 -2.95 -13.54 13.80
C TRP A 206 -2.20 -14.89 13.91
N LEU A 207 -1.42 -15.25 12.88
CA LEU A 207 -0.59 -16.46 12.88
C LEU A 207 0.51 -16.39 13.95
N GLU A 208 1.17 -15.25 14.07
CA GLU A 208 2.25 -15.04 15.04
C GLU A 208 1.74 -15.14 16.49
N ARG A 209 0.59 -14.53 16.78
CA ARG A 209 -0.07 -14.64 18.10
C ARG A 209 -0.44 -16.09 18.46
N ARG A 210 -0.80 -16.90 17.47
CA ARG A 210 -1.07 -18.33 17.67
C ARG A 210 0.19 -19.14 17.96
N ARG A 211 1.34 -18.72 17.43
CA ARG A 211 2.63 -19.41 17.64
C ARG A 211 3.25 -19.13 19.01
N GLN A 212 2.94 -18.01 19.63
CA GLN A 212 3.50 -17.57 20.91
C GLN A 212 2.39 -17.28 21.93
N PRO A 213 1.67 -18.28 22.42
CA PRO A 213 0.54 -18.06 23.32
C PRO A 213 0.91 -17.45 24.68
N GLY A 214 2.21 -17.43 25.05
CA GLY A 214 2.70 -16.91 26.33
C GLY A 214 3.20 -15.47 26.30
N ALA A 215 3.59 -14.92 25.16
CA ALA A 215 4.16 -13.57 25.08
C ALA A 215 3.10 -12.47 25.25
N ASP A 216 1.86 -12.73 24.83
CA ASP A 216 0.73 -11.79 24.86
C ASP A 216 -0.36 -12.16 25.89
N ALA A 217 -0.03 -12.99 26.90
CA ALA A 217 -1.00 -13.47 27.90
C ALA A 217 -1.67 -12.32 28.73
N ARG A 218 -1.20 -11.10 28.59
CA ARG A 218 -1.80 -9.91 29.23
C ARG A 218 -3.02 -9.36 28.50
N LEU A 219 -3.29 -9.82 27.28
CA LEU A 219 -4.45 -9.38 26.50
C LEU A 219 -5.29 -10.60 26.09
N PRO A 220 -6.59 -10.63 26.43
CA PRO A 220 -7.47 -11.67 25.91
C PRO A 220 -7.43 -11.66 24.37
N PRO A 221 -7.61 -12.82 23.71
CA PRO A 221 -7.63 -12.92 22.27
C PRO A 221 -8.64 -11.91 21.73
N SER A 222 -8.14 -10.86 21.05
CA SER A 222 -9.03 -9.83 20.57
C SER A 222 -9.79 -10.40 19.40
N MET A 223 -11.11 -10.53 19.51
CA MET A 223 -12.02 -10.86 18.41
C MET A 223 -11.91 -9.83 17.25
N ALA A 224 -11.24 -8.70 17.49
CA ALA A 224 -11.06 -7.66 16.48
C ALA A 224 -10.25 -8.12 15.27
N LEU A 225 -9.18 -8.92 15.45
CA LEU A 225 -8.34 -9.38 14.33
C LEU A 225 -9.12 -10.26 13.33
N PRO A 226 -9.80 -11.35 13.75
CA PRO A 226 -10.57 -12.16 12.82
C PRO A 226 -11.74 -11.38 12.20
N VAL A 227 -12.39 -10.48 12.94
CA VAL A 227 -13.44 -9.62 12.39
C VAL A 227 -12.90 -8.70 11.30
N LEU A 228 -11.77 -8.02 11.55
CA LEU A 228 -11.11 -7.18 10.56
C LEU A 228 -10.64 -7.98 9.34
N LEU A 229 -10.17 -9.22 9.53
CA LEU A 229 -9.77 -10.08 8.44
C LEU A 229 -10.96 -10.48 7.57
N VAL A 230 -12.09 -10.89 8.17
CA VAL A 230 -13.33 -11.17 7.44
C VAL A 230 -13.80 -9.94 6.68
N LEU A 231 -13.74 -8.76 7.32
CA LEU A 231 -14.10 -7.50 6.69
C LEU A 231 -13.19 -7.16 5.50
N ALA A 232 -11.89 -7.41 5.64
CA ALA A 232 -10.93 -7.23 4.55
C ALA A 232 -11.24 -8.16 3.37
N LEU A 233 -11.50 -9.45 3.62
CA LEU A 233 -11.85 -10.41 2.58
C LEU A 233 -13.15 -10.00 1.85
N TRP A 234 -14.14 -9.53 2.60
CA TRP A 234 -15.39 -9.05 2.02
C TRP A 234 -15.19 -7.78 1.16
N LEU A 235 -14.40 -6.80 1.64
CA LEU A 235 -14.06 -5.59 0.87
C LEU A 235 -13.25 -5.93 -0.38
N LEU A 236 -12.35 -6.91 -0.30
CA LEU A 236 -11.57 -7.36 -1.45
C LEU A 236 -12.48 -7.98 -2.53
N ALA A 237 -13.44 -8.80 -2.12
CA ALA A 237 -14.44 -9.35 -3.04
C ALA A 237 -15.28 -8.23 -3.69
N LEU A 238 -15.71 -7.22 -2.92
CA LEU A 238 -16.45 -6.06 -3.44
C LEU A 238 -15.64 -5.20 -4.40
N SER A 239 -14.33 -5.06 -4.18
CA SER A 239 -13.44 -4.26 -5.04
C SER A 239 -13.31 -4.84 -6.45
N GLN A 240 -13.62 -6.14 -6.63
CA GLN A 240 -13.45 -6.89 -7.88
C GLN A 240 -12.04 -6.74 -8.49
N SER A 241 -11.04 -6.42 -7.67
CA SER A 241 -9.64 -6.32 -8.08
C SER A 241 -9.03 -7.73 -8.18
N ARG A 242 -9.06 -8.31 -9.38
CA ARG A 242 -8.56 -9.68 -9.62
C ARG A 242 -7.10 -9.83 -9.26
N THR A 243 -6.28 -8.84 -9.61
CA THR A 243 -4.85 -8.83 -9.27
C THR A 243 -4.64 -8.93 -7.75
N SER A 244 -5.38 -8.14 -6.98
CA SER A 244 -5.27 -8.16 -5.51
C SER A 244 -5.82 -9.47 -4.92
N MET A 245 -6.87 -10.05 -5.50
CA MET A 245 -7.40 -11.36 -5.05
C MET A 245 -6.41 -12.49 -5.31
N LEU A 246 -5.80 -12.54 -6.49
CA LEU A 246 -4.77 -13.53 -6.83
C LEU A 246 -3.52 -13.34 -5.95
N ALA A 247 -3.07 -12.11 -5.77
CA ALA A 247 -1.92 -11.80 -4.91
C ALA A 247 -2.17 -12.22 -3.45
N LEU A 248 -3.38 -11.98 -2.92
CA LEU A 248 -3.73 -12.44 -1.57
C LEU A 248 -3.75 -13.96 -1.48
N GLY A 249 -4.31 -14.65 -2.47
CA GLY A 249 -4.34 -16.12 -2.52
C GLY A 249 -2.94 -16.72 -2.50
N LEU A 250 -2.04 -16.22 -3.36
CA LEU A 250 -0.64 -16.66 -3.41
C LEU A 250 0.11 -16.35 -2.12
N ALA A 251 -0.02 -15.13 -1.61
CA ALA A 251 0.66 -14.71 -0.40
C ALA A 251 0.13 -15.46 0.85
N ALA A 252 -1.19 -15.69 0.94
CA ALA A 252 -1.78 -16.48 2.02
C ALA A 252 -1.30 -17.94 1.94
N MET A 253 -1.24 -18.54 0.76
CA MET A 253 -0.69 -19.87 0.55
C MET A 253 0.77 -19.95 1.02
N LEU A 254 1.60 -18.97 0.70
CA LEU A 254 2.99 -18.88 1.17
C LEU A 254 3.07 -18.70 2.69
N LEU A 255 2.25 -17.84 3.29
CA LEU A 255 2.22 -17.63 4.74
C LEU A 255 1.72 -18.83 5.53
N LEU A 256 0.77 -19.58 4.97
CA LEU A 256 0.19 -20.77 5.60
C LEU A 256 1.01 -22.04 5.33
N SER A 257 1.81 -22.05 4.28
CA SER A 257 2.60 -23.22 3.88
C SER A 257 3.49 -23.79 4.99
N PRO A 258 4.14 -22.99 5.89
CA PRO A 258 4.92 -23.53 7.00
C PRO A 258 4.10 -24.24 8.09
N LEU A 259 2.76 -24.15 8.05
CA LEU A 259 1.89 -24.97 8.92
C LEU A 259 1.89 -26.44 8.52
N LEU A 260 2.24 -26.74 7.26
CA LEU A 260 2.38 -28.11 6.77
C LEU A 260 3.78 -28.63 7.15
N PRO A 261 3.87 -29.76 7.88
CA PRO A 261 5.16 -30.28 8.38
C PRO A 261 6.13 -30.64 7.24
N VAL A 262 5.63 -31.05 6.08
CA VAL A 262 6.42 -31.37 4.89
C VAL A 262 7.07 -30.10 4.32
N VAL A 263 6.31 -29.02 4.19
CA VAL A 263 6.80 -27.75 3.65
C VAL A 263 7.78 -27.09 4.61
N ARG A 264 7.50 -27.14 5.92
CA ARG A 264 8.38 -26.56 6.95
C ARG A 264 9.81 -27.09 6.88
N ARG A 265 9.98 -28.37 6.55
CA ARG A 265 11.33 -28.99 6.40
C ARG A 265 12.05 -28.56 5.13
N GLN A 266 11.34 -28.07 4.12
CA GLN A 266 11.88 -27.77 2.79
C GLN A 266 11.65 -26.33 2.32
N VAL A 267 11.21 -25.42 3.21
CA VAL A 267 10.90 -24.02 2.86
C VAL A 267 12.04 -23.34 2.10
N ALA A 268 13.28 -23.58 2.54
CA ALA A 268 14.48 -23.00 1.89
C ALA A 268 14.63 -23.43 0.42
N ARG A 269 14.04 -24.56 0.00
CA ARG A 269 14.08 -25.05 -1.39
C ARG A 269 12.80 -24.69 -2.15
N ILE A 270 11.64 -24.78 -1.49
CA ILE A 270 10.33 -24.57 -2.13
C ILE A 270 10.13 -23.11 -2.54
N VAL A 271 10.50 -22.15 -1.68
CA VAL A 271 10.31 -20.71 -1.98
C VAL A 271 11.09 -20.27 -3.23
N PRO A 272 12.41 -20.52 -3.35
CA PRO A 272 13.13 -20.17 -4.57
C PRO A 272 12.60 -20.90 -5.81
N LEU A 273 12.25 -22.18 -5.69
CA LEU A 273 11.68 -22.95 -6.81
C LEU A 273 10.33 -22.37 -7.28
N LEU A 274 9.49 -21.93 -6.35
CA LEU A 274 8.21 -21.31 -6.66
C LEU A 274 8.41 -19.94 -7.34
N VAL A 275 9.35 -19.13 -6.85
CA VAL A 275 9.72 -17.86 -7.48
C VAL A 275 10.25 -18.08 -8.89
N ILE A 276 11.18 -19.02 -9.06
CA ILE A 276 11.74 -19.38 -10.38
C ILE A 276 10.62 -19.88 -11.30
N GLY A 277 9.74 -20.78 -10.81
CA GLY A 277 8.64 -21.33 -11.58
C GLY A 277 7.65 -20.26 -12.05
N VAL A 278 7.26 -19.32 -11.16
CA VAL A 278 6.37 -18.21 -11.51
C VAL A 278 7.04 -17.28 -12.52
N THR A 279 8.32 -16.93 -12.30
CA THR A 279 9.07 -16.08 -13.23
C THR A 279 9.20 -16.74 -14.61
N LEU A 280 9.49 -18.04 -14.65
CA LEU A 280 9.57 -18.80 -15.89
C LEU A 280 8.22 -18.84 -16.63
N LEU A 281 7.12 -19.14 -15.92
CA LEU A 281 5.77 -19.13 -16.48
C LEU A 281 5.40 -17.76 -17.07
N LEU A 282 5.69 -16.69 -16.34
CA LEU A 282 5.43 -15.32 -16.83
C LEU A 282 6.30 -14.99 -18.05
N SER A 283 7.56 -15.42 -18.05
CA SER A 283 8.45 -15.22 -19.19
C SER A 283 7.98 -16.00 -20.42
N LEU A 284 7.55 -17.26 -20.24
CA LEU A 284 7.00 -18.07 -21.31
C LEU A 284 5.70 -17.48 -21.85
N GLU A 285 4.85 -16.91 -20.98
CA GLU A 285 3.63 -16.21 -21.40
C GLU A 285 3.95 -15.01 -22.29
N VAL A 286 4.96 -14.21 -21.93
CA VAL A 286 5.38 -13.05 -22.72
C VAL A 286 5.93 -13.46 -24.09
N VAL A 287 6.64 -14.60 -24.18
CA VAL A 287 7.27 -15.06 -25.42
C VAL A 287 6.30 -15.83 -26.31
N PHE A 288 5.51 -16.73 -25.75
CA PHE A 288 4.71 -17.69 -26.51
C PHE A 288 3.20 -17.37 -26.52
N GLU A 289 2.76 -16.41 -25.69
CA GLU A 289 1.35 -16.01 -25.56
C GLU A 289 0.38 -17.23 -25.49
N TRP A 290 0.83 -18.29 -24.81
CA TRP A 290 0.13 -19.58 -24.76
C TRP A 290 -1.25 -19.51 -24.11
N SER A 291 -1.53 -18.47 -23.32
CA SER A 291 -2.85 -18.26 -22.73
C SER A 291 -3.89 -17.71 -23.73
N ARG A 292 -3.46 -17.23 -24.89
CA ARG A 292 -4.36 -16.64 -25.91
C ARG A 292 -5.56 -17.52 -26.28
N PRO A 293 -5.39 -18.81 -26.59
CA PRO A 293 -6.54 -19.66 -26.96
C PRO A 293 -7.52 -19.83 -25.80
N ALA A 294 -7.01 -20.01 -24.57
CA ALA A 294 -7.86 -20.17 -23.39
C ALA A 294 -8.62 -18.88 -23.02
N VAL A 295 -8.02 -17.71 -23.25
CA VAL A 295 -8.65 -16.40 -23.01
C VAL A 295 -9.70 -16.11 -24.07
N ALA A 296 -9.44 -16.49 -25.33
CA ALA A 296 -10.40 -16.34 -26.44
C ALA A 296 -11.67 -17.18 -26.21
N GLU A 297 -11.54 -18.41 -25.73
CA GLU A 297 -12.69 -19.28 -25.36
C GLU A 297 -13.55 -18.68 -24.25
N LEU A 298 -12.97 -17.85 -23.36
CA LEU A 298 -13.69 -17.19 -22.27
C LEU A 298 -14.43 -15.91 -22.74
N GLY A 299 -14.48 -15.64 -24.05
CA GLY A 299 -15.20 -14.50 -24.62
C GLY A 299 -14.68 -13.13 -24.19
N ARG A 300 -13.38 -13.03 -23.84
CA ARG A 300 -12.75 -11.79 -23.41
C ARG A 300 -11.84 -11.22 -24.49
N GLU A 301 -11.99 -9.92 -24.70
CA GLU A 301 -11.03 -9.19 -25.51
C GLU A 301 -9.65 -9.24 -24.86
N MET A 302 -8.64 -9.61 -25.67
CA MET A 302 -7.22 -9.75 -25.27
C MET A 302 -6.55 -8.45 -24.85
N THR A 303 -7.23 -7.34 -24.92
CA THR A 303 -6.70 -6.00 -24.62
C THR A 303 -6.58 -5.73 -23.13
N PHE A 304 -6.16 -6.70 -22.29
CA PHE A 304 -5.92 -6.46 -20.85
C PHE A 304 -6.54 -5.16 -20.30
N THR A 305 -7.81 -4.88 -20.62
CA THR A 305 -8.54 -3.63 -20.30
C THR A 305 -7.88 -2.35 -20.85
N GLY A 306 -7.41 -2.35 -22.11
CA GLY A 306 -6.76 -1.19 -22.76
C GLY A 306 -5.29 -0.97 -22.39
N ARG A 307 -4.72 -1.78 -21.49
CA ARG A 307 -3.32 -1.61 -21.07
C ARG A 307 -2.31 -1.86 -22.19
N THR A 308 -2.62 -2.78 -23.10
CA THR A 308 -1.77 -3.08 -24.26
C THR A 308 -1.65 -1.87 -25.19
N ASP A 309 -2.74 -1.13 -25.37
CA ASP A 309 -2.76 0.06 -26.22
C ASP A 309 -1.96 1.20 -25.55
N VAL A 310 -2.15 1.42 -24.25
CA VAL A 310 -1.33 2.36 -23.47
C VAL A 310 0.15 2.01 -23.54
N TRP A 311 0.53 0.73 -23.41
CA TRP A 311 1.94 0.32 -23.58
C TRP A 311 2.46 0.56 -24.98
N ARG A 312 1.64 0.30 -26.01
CA ARG A 312 2.02 0.56 -27.42
C ARG A 312 2.24 2.05 -27.66
N GLU A 313 1.37 2.90 -27.14
CA GLU A 313 1.53 4.37 -27.21
C GLU A 313 2.78 4.83 -26.47
N LEU A 314 3.00 4.35 -25.23
CA LEU A 314 4.20 4.67 -24.46
C LEU A 314 5.50 4.26 -25.14
N LEU A 315 5.53 3.06 -25.75
CA LEU A 315 6.71 2.57 -26.48
C LEU A 315 6.91 3.31 -27.82
N ALA A 316 5.87 3.91 -28.37
CA ALA A 316 5.95 4.73 -29.56
C ALA A 316 6.48 6.15 -29.28
N LEU A 317 6.45 6.60 -28.02
CA LEU A 317 7.04 7.88 -27.62
C LEU A 317 8.55 7.85 -27.81
N ARG A 318 9.08 8.83 -28.55
CA ARG A 318 10.52 8.99 -28.75
C ARG A 318 11.14 9.64 -27.49
N THR A 319 11.49 8.82 -26.53
CA THR A 319 12.21 9.25 -25.33
C THR A 319 13.68 8.90 -25.46
N ASP A 320 14.57 9.68 -24.83
CA ASP A 320 15.99 9.31 -24.76
C ASP A 320 16.15 7.97 -24.01
N PRO A 321 16.77 6.94 -24.63
CA PRO A 321 16.87 5.62 -24.04
C PRO A 321 17.79 5.54 -22.81
N LEU A 322 18.68 6.52 -22.59
CA LEU A 322 19.64 6.54 -21.50
C LEU A 322 19.17 7.38 -20.32
N ILE A 323 18.66 8.58 -20.58
CA ILE A 323 18.30 9.53 -19.52
C ILE A 323 16.79 9.69 -19.34
N GLY A 324 15.98 9.19 -20.26
CA GLY A 324 14.52 9.29 -20.20
C GLY A 324 14.02 10.74 -20.32
N THR A 325 12.79 10.97 -19.81
CA THR A 325 12.12 12.29 -19.85
C THR A 325 12.26 13.10 -18.56
N GLY A 326 13.03 12.60 -17.59
CA GLY A 326 13.08 13.18 -16.24
C GLY A 326 12.07 12.56 -15.28
N PHE A 327 12.27 12.77 -13.98
CA PHE A 327 11.50 12.12 -12.95
C PHE A 327 10.01 12.47 -13.03
N MET A 328 9.17 11.45 -13.25
CA MET A 328 7.69 11.56 -13.36
C MET A 328 7.19 12.63 -14.33
N SER A 329 7.95 12.95 -15.38
CA SER A 329 7.70 14.05 -16.30
C SER A 329 7.01 13.62 -17.59
N LEU A 330 6.92 12.33 -17.87
CA LEU A 330 6.35 11.80 -19.12
C LEU A 330 4.91 12.23 -19.38
N TRP A 331 4.13 12.45 -18.34
CA TRP A 331 2.71 12.81 -18.42
C TRP A 331 2.45 14.32 -18.30
N ASP A 332 3.50 15.14 -18.23
CA ASP A 332 3.40 16.58 -18.13
C ASP A 332 3.49 17.26 -19.50
N ASP A 333 3.72 16.48 -20.56
CA ASP A 333 3.70 16.96 -21.95
C ASP A 333 2.24 17.00 -22.44
N PRO A 334 1.75 18.15 -22.93
CA PRO A 334 0.38 18.35 -23.37
C PRO A 334 0.01 17.53 -24.62
#